data_f9cd97ca99f3100d7104248547dba5f5
#
_entry.id   f9cd97ca99f3100d7104248547dba5f5
#
_cell.length_a   1.000
_cell.length_b   1.000
_cell.length_c   1.000
_cell.angle_alpha   90.00
_cell.angle_beta   90.00
_cell.angle_gamma   90.00
#
_symmetry.space_group_name_H-M   'P 1'
#
loop_
_entity.id
_entity.type
_entity.pdbx_description
1 polymer ?
#
loop_
_entity_poly.entity_id
_entity_poly.type
_entity_poly.pdbx_seq_one_letter_code
_entity_poly.pdbx_strand_id
1 'polypeptide(L)'
;VLSGDVHWNDVHVITRCSVETLRAHGIRPGSRVVLSRHWRQPFRVGDAIAAHFLDDRAPITAVLRAAQHLDQRRDALACTVYLVFTTLEEECNAGAFYAATTLPGDTTIAVEVGPVMSEYGTRLSVDPIINTGDQKGYYTRRVVNELAAAAQRCGYSPQYALLVDFASDASAAGRQPVPAAWPSPRKIPTVMS
;
A
#
# COMPACT_ATOMS: atom_id res chain seq x y z
N VAL A 1 28.18 5.85 0.43
CA VAL A 1 27.08 6.74 0.80
C VAL A 1 27.23 7.99 -0.04
N LEU A 2 26.28 8.24 -0.95
CA LEU A 2 26.22 9.48 -1.72
C LEU A 2 25.73 10.57 -0.75
N SER A 3 26.60 11.50 -0.40
CA SER A 3 26.25 12.69 0.39
C SER A 3 25.94 13.83 -0.58
N GLY A 4 24.68 14.13 -0.79
CA GLY A 4 24.21 15.23 -1.62
C GLY A 4 22.88 14.89 -2.32
N ASP A 5 22.16 15.91 -2.72
CA ASP A 5 20.94 15.74 -3.51
C ASP A 5 21.27 15.14 -4.88
N VAL A 6 20.60 14.07 -5.26
CA VAL A 6 20.73 13.43 -6.58
C VAL A 6 19.73 14.08 -7.52
N HIS A 7 20.23 14.73 -8.56
CA HIS A 7 19.38 15.32 -9.60
C HIS A 7 19.16 14.34 -10.76
N TRP A 8 18.07 14.50 -11.50
CA TRP A 8 17.77 13.66 -12.66
C TRP A 8 18.90 13.61 -13.70
N ASN A 9 19.67 14.68 -13.84
CA ASN A 9 20.81 14.74 -14.73
C ASN A 9 22.00 13.87 -14.29
N ASP A 10 22.01 13.43 -13.03
CA ASP A 10 23.06 12.59 -12.47
C ASP A 10 22.74 11.09 -12.59
N VAL A 11 21.51 10.76 -13.02
CA VAL A 11 21.04 9.37 -13.13
C VAL A 11 21.12 8.91 -14.59
N HIS A 12 21.94 7.89 -14.82
CA HIS A 12 22.11 7.33 -16.16
C HIS A 12 21.91 5.82 -16.17
N VAL A 13 21.24 5.34 -17.22
CA VAL A 13 21.10 3.91 -17.50
C VAL A 13 22.07 3.56 -18.63
N ILE A 14 23.11 2.79 -18.29
CA ILE A 14 24.10 2.35 -19.27
C ILE A 14 23.56 1.12 -20.01
N THR A 15 23.17 1.31 -21.26
CA THR A 15 22.60 0.24 -22.09
C THR A 15 23.65 -0.44 -22.99
N ARG A 16 24.75 0.24 -23.30
CA ARG A 16 25.75 -0.14 -24.31
C ARG A 16 25.15 -0.38 -25.71
N CYS A 17 24.00 0.18 -25.99
CA CYS A 17 23.32 0.09 -27.28
C CYS A 17 23.40 1.43 -28.02
N SER A 18 23.38 1.38 -29.33
CA SER A 18 23.25 2.60 -30.14
C SER A 18 21.84 3.17 -30.02
N VAL A 19 21.68 4.45 -30.36
CA VAL A 19 20.36 5.10 -30.37
C VAL A 19 19.42 4.42 -31.36
N GLU A 20 19.92 3.99 -32.48
CA GLU A 20 19.17 3.26 -33.53
C GLU A 20 18.66 1.93 -32.98
N THR A 21 19.51 1.19 -32.27
CA THR A 21 19.11 -0.06 -31.60
C THR A 21 18.02 0.18 -30.54
N LEU A 22 18.17 1.20 -29.74
CA LEU A 22 17.16 1.54 -28.73
C LEU A 22 15.82 1.89 -29.35
N ARG A 23 15.84 2.71 -30.43
CA ARG A 23 14.64 3.07 -31.18
C ARG A 23 13.97 1.86 -31.84
N ALA A 24 14.76 0.95 -32.45
CA ALA A 24 14.25 -0.28 -33.03
C ALA A 24 13.52 -1.18 -32.02
N HIS A 25 13.91 -1.11 -30.72
CA HIS A 25 13.24 -1.80 -29.62
C HIS A 25 12.13 -0.95 -28.96
N GLY A 26 11.74 0.16 -29.56
CA GLY A 26 10.66 1.02 -29.04
C GLY A 26 11.04 1.87 -27.83
N ILE A 27 12.32 1.93 -27.47
CA ILE A 27 12.81 2.73 -26.34
C ILE A 27 12.91 4.19 -26.77
N ARG A 28 12.26 5.08 -26.02
CA ARG A 28 12.13 6.51 -26.31
C ARG A 28 12.01 7.30 -25.01
N PRO A 29 12.11 8.63 -25.03
CA PRO A 29 11.79 9.45 -23.84
C PRO A 29 10.42 9.07 -23.28
N GLY A 30 10.36 8.85 -21.95
CA GLY A 30 9.17 8.34 -21.25
C GLY A 30 9.10 6.80 -21.18
N SER A 31 10.05 6.05 -21.73
CA SER A 31 10.15 4.60 -21.50
C SER A 31 10.51 4.33 -20.06
N ARG A 32 9.74 3.46 -19.40
CA ARG A 32 10.00 3.08 -18.00
C ARG A 32 11.21 2.17 -17.89
N VAL A 33 11.99 2.38 -16.83
CA VAL A 33 13.13 1.54 -16.48
C VAL A 33 12.82 0.85 -15.16
N VAL A 34 13.01 -0.45 -15.11
CA VAL A 34 12.80 -1.25 -13.90
C VAL A 34 14.01 -2.17 -13.69
N LEU A 35 14.22 -2.59 -12.46
CA LEU A 35 15.21 -3.63 -12.16
C LEU A 35 14.92 -4.90 -12.95
N SER A 36 15.96 -5.55 -13.46
CA SER A 36 15.79 -6.79 -14.20
C SER A 36 15.11 -7.88 -13.36
N ARG A 37 14.42 -8.81 -14.03
CA ARG A 37 13.75 -9.94 -13.38
C ARG A 37 14.70 -10.71 -12.46
N HIS A 38 15.98 -10.83 -12.82
CA HIS A 38 17.00 -11.51 -12.04
C HIS A 38 17.14 -10.90 -10.64
N TRP A 39 17.17 -9.58 -10.53
CA TRP A 39 17.32 -8.85 -9.27
C TRP A 39 16.02 -8.75 -8.45
N ARG A 40 14.88 -9.11 -9.03
CA ARG A 40 13.58 -9.01 -8.37
C ARG A 40 13.13 -10.31 -7.70
N GLN A 41 13.97 -11.34 -7.68
CA GLN A 41 13.64 -12.60 -7.01
C GLN A 41 13.67 -12.43 -5.50
N PRO A 42 12.65 -12.91 -4.78
CA PRO A 42 12.69 -12.92 -3.33
C PRO A 42 13.71 -13.95 -2.82
N PHE A 43 14.32 -13.67 -1.68
CA PHE A 43 15.25 -14.56 -1.02
C PHE A 43 14.99 -14.58 0.50
N ARG A 44 15.48 -15.61 1.18
CA ARG A 44 15.35 -15.74 2.63
C ARG A 44 16.51 -15.08 3.36
N VAL A 45 16.16 -14.41 4.48
CA VAL A 45 17.11 -13.89 5.46
C VAL A 45 16.62 -14.37 6.83
N GLY A 46 17.19 -15.48 7.32
CA GLY A 46 16.65 -16.14 8.51
C GLY A 46 15.23 -16.68 8.27
N ASP A 47 14.30 -16.25 9.08
CA ASP A 47 12.87 -16.54 8.98
C ASP A 47 12.08 -15.52 8.13
N ALA A 48 12.73 -14.43 7.73
CA ALA A 48 12.14 -13.39 6.93
C ALA A 48 12.36 -13.62 5.42
N ILE A 49 11.56 -12.90 4.61
CA ILE A 49 11.69 -12.81 3.16
C ILE A 49 12.15 -11.39 2.83
N ALA A 50 13.19 -11.29 2.01
CA ALA A 50 13.66 -10.05 1.44
C ALA A 50 13.46 -10.04 -0.07
N ALA A 51 13.07 -8.89 -0.61
CA ALA A 51 12.94 -8.67 -2.05
C ALA A 51 12.92 -7.17 -2.35
N HIS A 52 13.25 -6.82 -3.59
CA HIS A 52 12.88 -5.51 -4.11
C HIS A 52 11.37 -5.43 -4.32
N PHE A 53 10.79 -4.26 -4.15
CA PHE A 53 9.37 -3.99 -4.36
C PHE A 53 8.45 -4.87 -3.48
N LEU A 54 8.80 -5.09 -2.21
CA LEU A 54 7.87 -5.61 -1.23
C LEU A 54 6.73 -4.64 -0.98
N ASP A 55 7.02 -3.38 -1.13
CA ASP A 55 6.09 -2.31 -1.33
C ASP A 55 5.64 -2.30 -2.81
N ASP A 56 4.41 -2.64 -3.16
CA ASP A 56 3.37 -3.13 -2.25
C ASP A 56 3.05 -4.62 -2.50
N ARG A 57 4.02 -5.43 -2.96
CA ARG A 57 3.79 -6.87 -3.29
C ARG A 57 3.51 -7.74 -2.06
N ALA A 58 4.04 -7.39 -0.90
CA ALA A 58 3.77 -8.15 0.31
C ALA A 58 2.31 -7.95 0.77
N PRO A 59 1.79 -6.73 0.91
CA PRO A 59 0.37 -6.46 1.14
C PRO A 59 -0.55 -7.07 0.10
N ILE A 60 -0.24 -6.95 -1.21
CA ILE A 60 -1.01 -7.60 -2.28
C ILE A 60 -1.13 -9.12 -2.03
N THR A 61 -0.03 -9.77 -1.64
CA THR A 61 -0.04 -11.20 -1.32
C THR A 61 -0.94 -11.49 -0.12
N ALA A 62 -0.92 -10.66 0.91
CA ALA A 62 -1.79 -10.79 2.08
C ALA A 62 -3.27 -10.64 1.70
N VAL A 63 -3.61 -9.64 0.88
CA VAL A 63 -4.98 -9.42 0.37
C VAL A 63 -5.45 -10.60 -0.48
N LEU A 64 -4.60 -11.18 -1.34
CA LEU A 64 -4.94 -12.37 -2.11
C LEU A 64 -5.18 -13.60 -1.22
N ARG A 65 -4.41 -13.75 -0.13
CA ARG A 65 -4.67 -14.80 0.87
C ARG A 65 -5.98 -14.57 1.61
N ALA A 66 -6.26 -13.32 1.98
CA ALA A 66 -7.55 -12.95 2.58
C ALA A 66 -8.71 -13.28 1.62
N ALA A 67 -8.58 -13.00 0.32
CA ALA A 67 -9.56 -13.35 -0.70
C ALA A 67 -9.92 -14.85 -0.67
N GLN A 68 -8.93 -15.72 -0.59
CA GLN A 68 -9.14 -17.17 -0.51
C GLN A 68 -9.92 -17.57 0.75
N HIS A 69 -9.64 -16.94 1.89
CA HIS A 69 -10.38 -17.22 3.13
C HIS A 69 -11.81 -16.67 3.09
N LEU A 70 -12.01 -15.49 2.50
CA LEU A 70 -13.34 -14.91 2.32
C LEU A 70 -14.20 -15.75 1.38
N ASP A 71 -13.62 -16.25 0.29
CA ASP A 71 -14.33 -17.10 -0.67
C ASP A 71 -14.83 -18.41 -0.02
N GLN A 72 -14.01 -19.03 0.82
CA GLN A 72 -14.40 -20.22 1.58
C GLN A 72 -15.53 -19.99 2.59
N ARG A 73 -15.79 -18.73 2.94
CA ARG A 73 -16.81 -18.31 3.92
C ARG A 73 -17.83 -17.34 3.33
N ARG A 74 -17.98 -17.35 2.03
CA ARG A 74 -18.81 -16.39 1.29
C ARG A 74 -20.22 -16.27 1.87
N ASP A 75 -20.86 -17.39 2.20
CA ASP A 75 -22.23 -17.41 2.71
C ASP A 75 -22.36 -16.88 4.15
N ALA A 76 -21.25 -16.74 4.87
CA ALA A 76 -21.21 -16.21 6.23
C ALA A 76 -20.81 -14.72 6.28
N LEU A 77 -20.57 -14.08 5.14
CA LEU A 77 -20.22 -12.67 5.11
C LEU A 77 -21.44 -11.80 5.38
N ALA A 78 -21.32 -10.89 6.35
CA ALA A 78 -22.38 -9.96 6.72
C ALA A 78 -22.47 -8.74 5.78
N CYS A 79 -21.48 -8.55 4.89
CA CYS A 79 -21.41 -7.40 3.98
C CYS A 79 -20.67 -7.77 2.69
N THR A 80 -20.83 -6.92 1.68
CA THR A 80 -20.02 -7.02 0.45
C THR A 80 -18.61 -6.53 0.73
N VAL A 81 -17.62 -7.28 0.29
CA VAL A 81 -16.19 -6.94 0.40
C VAL A 81 -15.62 -6.74 -1.01
N TYR A 82 -15.06 -5.59 -1.26
CA TYR A 82 -14.34 -5.28 -2.49
C TYR A 82 -12.84 -5.37 -2.20
N LEU A 83 -12.14 -6.21 -2.93
CA LEU A 83 -10.68 -6.30 -2.91
C LEU A 83 -10.15 -5.47 -4.08
N VAL A 84 -9.52 -4.36 -3.78
CA VAL A 84 -9.14 -3.35 -4.77
C VAL A 84 -7.63 -3.28 -4.84
N PHE A 85 -7.10 -3.45 -6.04
CA PHE A 85 -5.67 -3.29 -6.34
C PHE A 85 -5.51 -2.00 -7.13
N THR A 86 -4.98 -1.00 -6.51
CA THR A 86 -4.85 0.35 -7.05
C THR A 86 -3.58 0.51 -7.88
N THR A 87 -3.51 1.60 -8.61
CA THR A 87 -2.31 2.06 -9.34
C THR A 87 -2.02 3.50 -8.98
N LEU A 88 -0.79 3.96 -9.22
CA LEU A 88 -0.34 5.33 -8.97
C LEU A 88 -0.37 5.71 -7.48
N GLU A 89 -0.21 4.75 -6.58
CA GLU A 89 -0.12 5.01 -5.15
C GLU A 89 1.11 5.87 -4.85
N GLU A 90 2.29 5.45 -5.28
CA GLU A 90 3.60 6.06 -5.06
C GLU A 90 3.73 7.51 -5.59
N GLU A 91 2.88 7.89 -6.53
CA GLU A 91 2.95 9.21 -7.15
C GLU A 91 1.86 10.16 -6.64
N CYS A 92 0.63 9.69 -6.51
CA CYS A 92 -0.50 10.60 -6.27
C CYS A 92 -1.77 9.95 -5.71
N ASN A 93 -1.77 8.67 -5.39
CA ASN A 93 -2.92 7.88 -4.90
C ASN A 93 -4.17 7.96 -5.81
N ALA A 94 -4.00 8.21 -7.12
CA ALA A 94 -5.12 8.42 -8.04
C ALA A 94 -6.01 7.19 -8.17
N GLY A 95 -5.43 5.99 -8.12
CA GLY A 95 -6.18 4.74 -8.18
C GLY A 95 -7.13 4.57 -6.99
N ALA A 96 -6.67 4.86 -5.78
CA ALA A 96 -7.49 4.81 -4.57
C ALA A 96 -8.60 5.86 -4.60
N PHE A 97 -8.28 7.06 -5.05
CA PHE A 97 -9.27 8.13 -5.22
C PHE A 97 -10.39 7.69 -6.18
N TYR A 98 -10.04 7.13 -7.33
CA TYR A 98 -10.99 6.63 -8.31
C TYR A 98 -11.85 5.49 -7.73
N ALA A 99 -11.23 4.49 -7.12
CA ALA A 99 -11.93 3.37 -6.54
C ALA A 99 -12.92 3.82 -5.45
N ALA A 100 -12.49 4.71 -4.58
CA ALA A 100 -13.32 5.22 -3.50
C ALA A 100 -14.50 6.09 -3.98
N THR A 101 -14.41 6.69 -5.17
CA THR A 101 -15.55 7.43 -5.78
C THR A 101 -16.53 6.54 -6.52
N THR A 102 -16.07 5.41 -7.04
CA THR A 102 -16.86 4.58 -7.97
C THR A 102 -17.43 3.32 -7.31
N LEU A 103 -16.73 2.77 -6.32
CA LEU A 103 -17.19 1.57 -5.62
C LEU A 103 -18.11 1.93 -4.45
N PRO A 104 -19.22 1.20 -4.27
CA PRO A 104 -20.06 1.36 -3.11
C PRO A 104 -19.33 0.82 -1.86
N GLY A 105 -19.60 1.43 -0.71
CA GLY A 105 -19.02 1.02 0.57
C GLY A 105 -18.93 2.20 1.52
N ASP A 106 -18.87 1.92 2.80
CA ASP A 106 -18.79 2.91 3.87
C ASP A 106 -17.46 2.89 4.63
N THR A 107 -16.63 1.89 4.38
CA THR A 107 -15.35 1.70 5.06
C THR A 107 -14.29 1.28 4.05
N THR A 108 -13.15 1.96 4.06
CA THR A 108 -11.96 1.60 3.29
C THR A 108 -10.84 1.25 4.25
N ILE A 109 -10.16 0.13 3.97
CA ILE A 109 -8.95 -0.29 4.69
C ILE A 109 -7.85 -0.39 3.64
N ALA A 110 -6.80 0.41 3.77
CA ALA A 110 -5.58 0.21 2.99
C ALA A 110 -4.69 -0.80 3.70
N VAL A 111 -4.07 -1.67 2.94
CA VAL A 111 -3.13 -2.68 3.41
C VAL A 111 -1.80 -2.36 2.76
N GLU A 112 -0.82 -2.01 3.59
CA GLU A 112 0.45 -1.40 3.21
C GLU A 112 1.62 -2.11 3.88
N VAL A 113 2.85 -1.79 3.48
CA VAL A 113 4.03 -2.06 4.28
C VAL A 113 4.20 -0.98 5.33
N GLY A 114 4.65 -1.35 6.54
CA GLY A 114 4.95 -0.39 7.61
C GLY A 114 6.45 -0.19 7.80
N PRO A 115 6.93 1.04 8.01
CA PRO A 115 8.33 1.30 8.30
C PRO A 115 8.71 0.71 9.66
N VAL A 116 9.90 0.12 9.74
CA VAL A 116 10.50 -0.31 11.00
C VAL A 116 11.48 0.76 11.44
N MET A 117 11.01 1.69 12.29
CA MET A 117 11.77 2.88 12.70
C MET A 117 11.53 3.17 14.17
N SER A 118 12.60 3.52 14.88
CA SER A 118 12.54 3.81 16.32
C SER A 118 11.62 5.00 16.65
N GLU A 119 11.54 5.98 15.78
CA GLU A 119 10.71 7.18 15.94
C GLU A 119 9.21 6.87 15.94
N TYR A 120 8.80 5.79 15.25
CA TYR A 120 7.41 5.31 15.27
C TYR A 120 7.17 4.20 16.30
N GLY A 121 8.22 3.74 17.00
CA GLY A 121 8.13 2.65 17.95
C GLY A 121 7.82 1.29 17.31
N THR A 122 8.01 1.16 16.02
CA THR A 122 7.74 -0.06 15.26
C THR A 122 8.95 -0.98 15.21
N ARG A 123 8.70 -2.28 15.13
CA ARG A 123 9.73 -3.31 15.04
C ARG A 123 9.35 -4.37 14.00
N LEU A 124 10.36 -4.98 13.40
CA LEU A 124 10.16 -6.12 12.50
C LEU A 124 9.68 -7.33 13.32
N SER A 125 8.44 -7.72 13.11
CA SER A 125 7.83 -8.88 13.76
C SER A 125 6.66 -9.41 12.91
N VAL A 126 6.01 -10.46 13.40
CA VAL A 126 4.76 -10.96 12.81
C VAL A 126 3.53 -10.16 13.29
N ASP A 127 3.73 -9.28 14.25
CA ASP A 127 2.65 -8.44 14.78
C ASP A 127 2.33 -7.31 13.81
N PRO A 128 1.07 -7.11 13.43
CA PRO A 128 0.72 -6.07 12.47
C PRO A 128 0.90 -4.68 13.06
N ILE A 129 1.30 -3.75 12.21
CA ILE A 129 1.29 -2.32 12.54
C ILE A 129 -0.09 -1.78 12.21
N ILE A 130 -0.78 -1.24 13.20
CA ILE A 130 -2.06 -0.54 13.05
C ILE A 130 -1.79 0.96 13.01
N ASN A 131 -1.83 1.52 11.82
CA ASN A 131 -1.63 2.94 11.66
C ASN A 131 -2.84 3.73 12.15
N THR A 132 -2.61 4.74 12.97
CA THR A 132 -3.65 5.58 13.59
C THR A 132 -3.88 6.88 12.84
N GLY A 133 -3.02 7.19 11.89
CA GLY A 133 -3.06 8.38 11.06
C GLY A 133 -1.75 8.54 10.29
N ASP A 134 -1.76 9.47 9.34
CA ASP A 134 -0.61 9.80 8.50
C ASP A 134 -0.44 11.32 8.37
N GLN A 135 0.46 11.79 7.49
CA GLN A 135 0.69 13.21 7.23
C GLN A 135 -0.57 13.98 6.78
N LYS A 136 -1.62 13.28 6.37
CA LYS A 136 -2.87 13.86 5.88
C LYS A 136 -3.95 13.94 6.96
N GLY A 137 -3.77 13.26 8.09
CA GLY A 137 -4.69 13.30 9.22
C GLY A 137 -4.88 11.98 9.93
N TYR A 138 -5.76 11.99 10.93
CA TYR A 138 -6.06 10.82 11.75
C TYR A 138 -7.10 9.91 11.07
N TYR A 139 -6.94 8.62 11.31
CA TYR A 139 -7.89 7.61 10.88
C TYR A 139 -9.05 7.42 11.85
N THR A 140 -10.10 6.79 11.40
CA THR A 140 -11.30 6.58 12.22
C THR A 140 -11.02 5.65 13.37
N ARG A 141 -11.07 6.18 14.58
CA ARG A 141 -10.76 5.46 15.82
C ARG A 141 -11.54 4.14 15.96
N ARG A 142 -12.83 4.12 15.57
CA ARG A 142 -13.64 2.90 15.61
C ARG A 142 -12.98 1.78 14.80
N VAL A 143 -12.59 2.06 13.56
CA VAL A 143 -12.02 1.05 12.67
C VAL A 143 -10.63 0.64 13.12
N VAL A 144 -9.80 1.59 13.57
CA VAL A 144 -8.50 1.30 14.21
C VAL A 144 -8.67 0.30 15.37
N ASN A 145 -9.63 0.55 16.24
CA ASN A 145 -9.89 -0.34 17.38
C ASN A 145 -10.42 -1.72 16.94
N GLU A 146 -11.28 -1.78 15.91
CA GLU A 146 -11.79 -3.03 15.37
C GLU A 146 -10.67 -3.88 14.74
N LEU A 147 -9.74 -3.26 14.00
CA LEU A 147 -8.58 -3.94 13.44
C LEU A 147 -7.64 -4.47 14.53
N ALA A 148 -7.37 -3.66 15.55
CA ALA A 148 -6.54 -4.07 16.67
C ALA A 148 -7.18 -5.24 17.44
N ALA A 149 -8.48 -5.19 17.70
CA ALA A 149 -9.20 -6.28 18.32
C ALA A 149 -9.21 -7.54 17.46
N ALA A 150 -9.29 -7.40 16.13
CA ALA A 150 -9.18 -8.52 15.21
C ALA A 150 -7.80 -9.19 15.27
N ALA A 151 -6.73 -8.39 15.26
CA ALA A 151 -5.37 -8.90 15.42
C ALA A 151 -5.20 -9.68 16.73
N GLN A 152 -5.68 -9.12 17.83
CA GLN A 152 -5.63 -9.79 19.15
C GLN A 152 -6.41 -11.10 19.19
N ARG A 153 -7.59 -11.16 18.56
CA ARG A 153 -8.35 -12.43 18.42
C ARG A 153 -7.60 -13.49 17.63
N CYS A 154 -6.72 -13.05 16.70
CA CYS A 154 -5.85 -13.96 15.94
C CYS A 154 -4.54 -14.30 16.67
N GLY A 155 -4.34 -13.83 17.90
CA GLY A 155 -3.15 -14.12 18.71
C GLY A 155 -1.96 -13.19 18.45
N TYR A 156 -2.16 -12.08 17.76
CA TYR A 156 -1.13 -11.06 17.51
C TYR A 156 -1.21 -9.90 18.51
N SER A 157 -0.08 -9.26 18.73
CA SER A 157 0.05 -8.04 19.56
C SER A 157 0.21 -6.83 18.66
N PRO A 158 -0.87 -6.11 18.28
CA PRO A 158 -0.77 -5.04 17.33
C PRO A 158 0.15 -3.92 17.79
N GLN A 159 0.97 -3.42 16.89
CA GLN A 159 1.81 -2.25 17.07
C GLN A 159 1.02 -1.02 16.60
N TYR A 160 0.97 0.04 17.39
CA TYR A 160 0.32 1.27 16.97
C TYR A 160 1.36 2.27 16.47
N ALA A 161 1.11 2.90 15.33
CA ALA A 161 1.95 3.94 14.78
C ALA A 161 1.12 5.15 14.33
N LEU A 162 1.75 6.31 14.31
CA LEU A 162 1.28 7.52 13.65
C LEU A 162 2.36 7.92 12.65
N LEU A 163 2.14 7.67 11.36
CA LEU A 163 3.14 7.79 10.32
C LEU A 163 3.14 9.20 9.69
N VAL A 164 3.61 10.19 10.43
CA VAL A 164 3.50 11.61 10.09
C VAL A 164 4.22 12.03 8.79
N ASP A 165 5.22 11.26 8.36
CA ASP A 165 6.00 11.53 7.15
C ASP A 165 5.55 10.71 5.93
N PHE A 166 4.50 9.92 6.09
CA PHE A 166 3.96 9.04 5.05
C PHE A 166 2.51 9.41 4.73
N ALA A 167 2.03 8.96 3.58
CA ALA A 167 0.62 8.97 3.21
C ALA A 167 0.29 7.64 2.53
N SER A 168 -0.98 7.26 2.55
CA SER A 168 -1.44 6.02 1.95
C SER A 168 -2.73 6.20 1.16
N ASP A 169 -3.12 5.16 0.46
CA ASP A 169 -4.39 5.08 -0.28
C ASP A 169 -5.62 5.35 0.62
N ALA A 170 -5.55 5.05 1.92
CA ALA A 170 -6.65 5.35 2.83
C ALA A 170 -6.90 6.86 2.97
N SER A 171 -5.85 7.66 2.97
CA SER A 171 -5.96 9.12 3.04
C SER A 171 -6.56 9.72 1.79
N ALA A 172 -6.28 9.15 0.63
CA ALA A 172 -6.90 9.54 -0.63
C ALA A 172 -8.41 9.19 -0.63
N ALA A 173 -8.76 7.99 -0.17
CA ALA A 173 -10.14 7.54 -0.06
C ALA A 173 -10.98 8.39 0.91
N GLY A 174 -10.37 8.90 1.98
CA GLY A 174 -11.05 9.71 3.00
C GLY A 174 -11.33 11.16 2.64
N ARG A 175 -10.67 11.69 1.63
CA ARG A 175 -10.77 13.12 1.22
C ARG A 175 -11.85 13.41 0.19
N GLN A 176 -12.73 12.49 -0.09
CA GLN A 176 -13.76 12.65 -1.10
C GLN A 176 -14.76 13.74 -0.71
N PRO A 177 -15.02 14.73 -1.56
CA PRO A 177 -16.23 15.50 -1.46
C PRO A 177 -17.39 14.51 -1.71
N VAL A 178 -18.29 14.36 -0.73
CA VAL A 178 -19.52 13.60 -0.91
C VAL A 178 -20.27 14.24 -2.08
N PRO A 179 -20.53 13.54 -3.19
CA PRO A 179 -21.37 14.10 -4.24
C PRO A 179 -22.71 14.45 -3.64
N ALA A 180 -23.19 15.67 -3.86
CA ALA A 180 -24.42 16.19 -3.27
C ALA A 180 -25.71 15.39 -3.62
N ALA A 181 -25.58 14.36 -4.44
CA ALA A 181 -26.67 13.52 -4.94
C ALA A 181 -26.73 12.09 -4.37
N TRP A 182 -25.84 11.73 -3.40
CA TRP A 182 -25.84 10.36 -2.87
C TRP A 182 -26.31 10.33 -1.42
N PRO A 183 -27.47 9.73 -1.11
CA PRO A 183 -27.85 9.48 0.27
C PRO A 183 -27.09 8.25 0.79
N SER A 184 -25.91 8.44 1.34
CA SER A 184 -25.18 7.31 1.89
C SER A 184 -24.44 7.64 3.18
N PRO A 185 -24.22 6.66 4.03
CA PRO A 185 -23.37 6.80 5.21
C PRO A 185 -21.95 7.23 4.80
N ARG A 186 -21.35 8.05 5.61
CA ARG A 186 -20.03 8.66 5.38
C ARG A 186 -18.97 7.57 5.27
N LYS A 187 -18.21 7.55 4.17
CA LYS A 187 -17.02 6.71 4.03
C LYS A 187 -15.96 7.15 5.04
N ILE A 188 -15.40 6.21 5.74
CA ILE A 188 -14.41 6.45 6.77
C ILE A 188 -13.16 5.63 6.44
N PRO A 189 -12.02 6.25 6.09
CA PRO A 189 -10.81 5.51 5.75
C PRO A 189 -10.10 4.97 6.98
N THR A 190 -9.51 3.80 6.85
CA THR A 190 -8.65 3.19 7.87
C THR A 190 -7.55 2.40 7.20
N VAL A 191 -6.36 2.50 7.72
CA VAL A 191 -5.15 1.86 7.23
C VAL A 191 -4.71 0.77 8.17
N MET A 192 -4.26 -0.33 7.59
CA MET A 192 -3.52 -1.38 8.26
C MET A 192 -2.21 -1.59 7.48
N SER A 193 -1.09 -1.40 8.11
CA SER A 193 0.24 -1.67 7.57
C SER A 193 0.86 -2.92 8.19
#